data_510770baf5a946a86eb2b9bff8772d8b
#
_entry.id   510770baf5a946a86eb2b9bff8772d8b
#
_cell.length_a   1.000
_cell.length_b   1.000
_cell.length_c   1.000
_cell.angle_alpha   90.00
_cell.angle_beta   90.00
_cell.angle_gamma   90.00
#
_symmetry.space_group_name_H-M   'P 1'
#
loop_
_entity.id
_entity.type
_entity.pdbx_description
1 polymer ?
#
loop_
_entity_poly.entity_id
_entity_poly.type
_entity_poly.pdbx_seq_one_letter_code
_entity_poly.pdbx_strand_id
1 'polypeptide(L)'
;MTTATPVKTEYEAIIGLETHCQLSTNTKIFSNSSTAFGADPNTNIDPVCMGLPGVLPVLNAKVLEYAVKTGLALNCQIARYSKFDRKQYFYPDLPKNYQISQYDLPIAEHGWIEIELVDDAGNPSRKRIGITRLHMEEDAGKLVHAGSERLSGSTYSLVDYNRAGIPLVEIVSEPDLRTGQEAAEYAQELRRIVRYLGVSDGNMQEGSLRCDVNISVRPVGQEKFGTKVEIKNMNSFSAIQKAIDYEIERQIAAIESGEKIVQETRLWEEGSQRTSSMRVKEGSSDYRYFPEPDLAPIEVTQTELDSWLSELPQLPASKRHYYENDLGLSAYDARVLTEDKPVADYFESAISKGANPKSAANWITQDIAGYLNKQKLTISEIKLTASNLADVITRIENGKISNAQAKEKLTDLLNGVSPEEAFAGQELISDRTILEPIIDEIIAANAQQVEKYRKGNTNLKGFFVGQVLKKTDKRAEPKLTNQLVEEKLNEPT
;
A
#
# COMPACT_ATOMS: atom_id res chain seq x y z
N MET A 1 -10.42 -53.75 22.52
CA MET A 1 -9.80 -53.07 21.36
C MET A 1 -10.07 -51.60 21.55
N THR A 2 -9.10 -50.83 22.00
CA THR A 2 -9.17 -49.37 22.15
C THR A 2 -9.03 -48.75 20.75
N THR A 3 -10.14 -48.27 20.22
CA THR A 3 -10.12 -47.47 18.99
C THR A 3 -9.38 -46.17 19.30
N ALA A 4 -8.12 -46.07 18.87
CA ALA A 4 -7.39 -44.82 18.90
C ALA A 4 -8.17 -43.83 18.03
N THR A 5 -8.54 -42.70 18.60
CA THR A 5 -9.10 -41.58 17.84
C THR A 5 -8.07 -41.21 16.78
N PRO A 6 -8.42 -41.14 15.49
CA PRO A 6 -7.46 -40.74 14.45
C PRO A 6 -6.92 -39.37 14.78
N VAL A 7 -5.60 -39.26 14.90
CA VAL A 7 -4.92 -37.97 15.04
C VAL A 7 -5.22 -37.18 13.78
N LYS A 8 -5.92 -36.06 13.91
CA LYS A 8 -6.21 -35.17 12.78
C LYS A 8 -4.87 -34.65 12.25
N THR A 9 -4.56 -34.92 10.99
CA THR A 9 -3.36 -34.42 10.34
C THR A 9 -3.45 -32.89 10.24
N GLU A 10 -2.46 -32.19 10.76
CA GLU A 10 -2.32 -30.76 10.55
C GLU A 10 -1.61 -30.51 9.22
N TYR A 11 -2.06 -29.50 8.48
CA TYR A 11 -1.51 -29.12 7.18
C TYR A 11 -0.94 -27.72 7.23
N GLU A 12 0.10 -27.49 6.43
CA GLU A 12 0.65 -26.15 6.15
C GLU A 12 0.61 -25.87 4.66
N ALA A 13 0.32 -24.61 4.31
CA ALA A 13 0.45 -24.13 2.94
C ALA A 13 1.88 -23.63 2.69
N ILE A 14 2.37 -23.85 1.48
CA ILE A 14 3.63 -23.35 0.95
C ILE A 14 3.28 -22.46 -0.22
N ILE A 15 3.55 -21.15 -0.10
CA ILE A 15 3.07 -20.14 -1.02
C ILE A 15 4.24 -19.26 -1.47
N GLY A 16 4.35 -19.05 -2.78
CA GLY A 16 5.21 -18.08 -3.41
C GLY A 16 4.43 -17.24 -4.42
N LEU A 17 4.86 -16.00 -4.62
CA LEU A 17 4.27 -15.06 -5.57
C LEU A 17 5.24 -14.75 -6.72
N GLU A 18 4.68 -14.67 -7.93
CA GLU A 18 5.29 -14.05 -9.09
C GLU A 18 4.57 -12.72 -9.32
N THR A 19 5.28 -11.62 -9.14
CA THR A 19 4.70 -10.27 -9.23
C THR A 19 5.28 -9.55 -10.42
N HIS A 20 4.42 -9.20 -11.37
CA HIS A 20 4.75 -8.42 -12.55
C HIS A 20 4.42 -6.95 -12.29
N CYS A 21 5.39 -6.07 -12.46
CA CYS A 21 5.26 -4.64 -12.24
C CYS A 21 5.69 -3.85 -13.47
N GLN A 22 4.74 -3.14 -14.09
CA GLN A 22 5.04 -2.22 -15.19
C GLN A 22 5.79 -1.01 -14.66
N LEU A 23 6.84 -0.61 -15.38
CA LEU A 23 7.66 0.55 -15.01
C LEU A 23 7.14 1.82 -15.69
N SER A 24 7.03 2.90 -14.94
CA SER A 24 6.49 4.21 -15.35
C SER A 24 7.51 5.01 -16.17
N THR A 25 7.95 4.46 -17.29
CA THR A 25 8.79 5.16 -18.28
C THR A 25 7.92 5.82 -19.34
N ASN A 26 8.43 6.85 -20.00
CA ASN A 26 7.69 7.54 -21.07
C ASN A 26 7.65 6.74 -22.38
N THR A 27 8.62 5.83 -22.58
CA THR A 27 8.75 5.00 -23.76
C THR A 27 8.92 3.54 -23.39
N LYS A 28 8.63 2.66 -24.34
CA LYS A 28 8.74 1.20 -24.18
C LYS A 28 10.17 0.74 -23.91
N ILE A 29 10.32 -0.53 -23.52
CA ILE A 29 11.62 -1.07 -23.11
C ILE A 29 12.64 -1.09 -24.24
N PHE A 30 12.22 -1.38 -25.46
CA PHE A 30 13.13 -1.54 -26.61
C PHE A 30 12.82 -0.61 -27.79
N SER A 31 11.90 0.33 -27.62
CA SER A 31 11.47 1.26 -28.68
C SER A 31 11.04 2.62 -28.12
N ASN A 32 10.85 3.58 -29.01
CA ASN A 32 10.43 4.94 -28.68
C ASN A 32 8.90 5.12 -28.61
N SER A 33 8.11 4.07 -28.80
CA SER A 33 6.66 4.14 -28.64
C SER A 33 6.25 4.54 -27.23
N SER A 34 5.18 5.32 -27.12
CA SER A 34 4.65 5.77 -25.85
C SER A 34 4.13 4.62 -25.01
N THR A 35 4.26 4.76 -23.67
CA THR A 35 3.67 3.87 -22.67
C THR A 35 2.37 4.42 -22.10
N ALA A 36 1.86 5.56 -22.60
CA ALA A 36 0.66 6.22 -22.09
C ALA A 36 -0.54 5.28 -22.08
N PHE A 37 -1.20 5.16 -20.91
CA PHE A 37 -2.41 4.38 -20.74
C PHE A 37 -3.63 5.10 -21.33
N GLY A 38 -4.62 4.33 -21.85
CA GLY A 38 -5.91 4.87 -22.30
C GLY A 38 -5.92 5.47 -23.70
N ALA A 39 -4.84 5.33 -24.49
CA ALA A 39 -4.83 5.68 -25.90
C ALA A 39 -5.71 4.75 -26.73
N ASP A 40 -6.17 5.21 -27.89
CA ASP A 40 -6.92 4.38 -28.83
C ASP A 40 -6.14 3.11 -29.20
N PRO A 41 -6.81 1.95 -29.39
CA PRO A 41 -6.13 0.69 -29.66
C PRO A 41 -5.17 0.77 -30.87
N ASN A 42 -3.99 0.18 -30.70
CA ASN A 42 -2.95 0.12 -31.72
C ASN A 42 -2.41 1.49 -32.22
N THR A 43 -2.43 2.51 -31.38
CA THR A 43 -1.86 3.84 -31.69
C THR A 43 -0.48 4.06 -31.09
N ASN A 44 -0.17 3.39 -29.97
CA ASN A 44 1.15 3.40 -29.32
C ASN A 44 1.99 2.20 -29.79
N ILE A 45 2.21 2.09 -31.09
CA ILE A 45 2.96 1.01 -31.71
C ILE A 45 3.99 1.56 -32.70
N ASP A 46 5.06 0.79 -32.91
CA ASP A 46 6.10 1.06 -33.92
C ASP A 46 6.60 -0.24 -34.53
N PRO A 47 7.44 -0.20 -35.58
CA PRO A 47 7.98 -1.41 -36.22
C PRO A 47 8.74 -2.32 -35.26
N VAL A 48 9.41 -1.78 -34.23
CA VAL A 48 10.19 -2.57 -33.26
C VAL A 48 9.29 -3.40 -32.36
N CYS A 49 8.29 -2.76 -31.72
CA CYS A 49 7.39 -3.50 -30.83
C CYS A 49 6.48 -4.48 -31.59
N MET A 50 6.27 -4.25 -32.90
CA MET A 50 5.54 -5.16 -33.79
C MET A 50 6.42 -6.29 -34.36
N GLY A 51 7.74 -6.25 -34.15
CA GLY A 51 8.67 -7.28 -34.63
C GLY A 51 8.77 -7.35 -36.15
N LEU A 52 8.66 -6.21 -36.85
CA LEU A 52 8.76 -6.21 -38.31
C LEU A 52 10.17 -6.58 -38.79
N PRO A 53 10.34 -7.20 -39.96
CA PRO A 53 11.64 -7.60 -40.46
C PRO A 53 12.61 -6.42 -40.58
N GLY A 54 13.84 -6.59 -40.06
CA GLY A 54 14.93 -5.61 -40.18
C GLY A 54 15.00 -4.58 -39.06
N VAL A 55 14.10 -4.64 -38.05
CA VAL A 55 14.17 -3.76 -36.89
C VAL A 55 15.09 -4.34 -35.82
N LEU A 56 15.74 -3.45 -35.03
CA LEU A 56 16.59 -3.85 -33.91
C LEU A 56 16.08 -3.18 -32.62
N PRO A 57 16.02 -3.95 -31.52
CA PRO A 57 15.66 -3.42 -30.20
C PRO A 57 16.82 -2.57 -29.65
N VAL A 58 16.48 -1.53 -28.86
CA VAL A 58 17.43 -0.72 -28.13
C VAL A 58 16.94 -0.55 -26.70
N LEU A 59 17.72 -1.00 -25.71
CA LEU A 59 17.33 -0.93 -24.30
C LEU A 59 17.14 0.53 -23.85
N ASN A 60 16.01 0.81 -23.27
CA ASN A 60 15.74 2.07 -22.59
C ASN A 60 16.54 2.13 -21.27
N ALA A 61 17.50 3.05 -21.18
CA ALA A 61 18.37 3.17 -20.00
C ALA A 61 17.60 3.44 -18.69
N LYS A 62 16.45 4.10 -18.79
CA LYS A 62 15.59 4.36 -17.61
C LYS A 62 14.97 3.09 -17.04
N VAL A 63 14.73 2.08 -17.88
CA VAL A 63 14.24 0.77 -17.45
C VAL A 63 15.30 0.05 -16.61
N LEU A 64 16.58 0.07 -17.05
CA LEU A 64 17.67 -0.50 -16.27
C LEU A 64 17.82 0.20 -14.91
N GLU A 65 17.82 1.53 -14.90
CA GLU A 65 17.87 2.31 -13.66
C GLU A 65 16.73 1.91 -12.70
N TYR A 66 15.50 1.85 -13.19
CA TYR A 66 14.33 1.50 -12.37
C TYR A 66 14.38 0.05 -11.87
N ALA A 67 14.80 -0.89 -12.70
CA ALA A 67 14.97 -2.27 -12.29
C ALA A 67 16.04 -2.43 -11.20
N VAL A 68 17.20 -1.77 -11.36
CA VAL A 68 18.27 -1.80 -10.34
C VAL A 68 17.82 -1.13 -9.04
N LYS A 69 17.18 0.06 -9.10
CA LYS A 69 16.63 0.72 -7.90
C LYS A 69 15.60 -0.16 -7.19
N THR A 70 14.74 -0.85 -7.94
CA THR A 70 13.79 -1.81 -7.36
C THR A 70 14.52 -2.96 -6.69
N GLY A 71 15.52 -3.57 -7.35
CA GLY A 71 16.34 -4.63 -6.77
C GLY A 71 17.05 -4.21 -5.49
N LEU A 72 17.65 -3.01 -5.46
CA LEU A 72 18.29 -2.44 -4.27
C LEU A 72 17.28 -2.24 -3.12
N ALA A 73 16.09 -1.72 -3.42
CA ALA A 73 15.03 -1.53 -2.43
C ALA A 73 14.47 -2.85 -1.87
N LEU A 74 14.58 -3.94 -2.65
CA LEU A 74 14.24 -5.30 -2.26
C LEU A 74 15.41 -6.03 -1.59
N ASN A 75 16.50 -5.33 -1.24
CA ASN A 75 17.70 -5.91 -0.65
C ASN A 75 18.36 -7.00 -1.50
N CYS A 76 18.19 -6.97 -2.83
CA CYS A 76 18.79 -7.91 -3.74
C CYS A 76 20.28 -7.62 -4.00
N GLN A 77 21.00 -8.66 -4.37
CA GLN A 77 22.31 -8.54 -4.97
C GLN A 77 22.15 -8.17 -6.45
N ILE A 78 22.71 -7.04 -6.86
CA ILE A 78 22.64 -6.58 -8.24
C ILE A 78 23.73 -7.25 -9.07
N ALA A 79 23.34 -7.86 -10.20
CA ALA A 79 24.28 -8.45 -11.15
C ALA A 79 25.12 -7.37 -11.82
N ARG A 80 26.44 -7.55 -11.79
CA ARG A 80 27.39 -6.66 -12.49
C ARG A 80 27.40 -6.90 -14.00
N TYR A 81 26.97 -8.07 -14.41
CA TYR A 81 26.80 -8.50 -15.78
C TYR A 81 25.50 -9.27 -15.92
N SER A 82 24.70 -8.89 -16.89
CA SER A 82 23.40 -9.49 -17.17
C SER A 82 23.15 -9.50 -18.69
N LYS A 83 22.18 -10.25 -19.15
CA LYS A 83 21.80 -10.32 -20.55
C LYS A 83 20.31 -10.55 -20.72
N PHE A 84 19.83 -10.27 -21.91
CA PHE A 84 18.50 -10.68 -22.32
C PHE A 84 18.51 -12.01 -23.05
N ASP A 85 17.40 -12.72 -22.93
CA ASP A 85 17.13 -13.99 -23.60
C ASP A 85 15.78 -13.91 -24.32
N ARG A 86 15.60 -14.71 -25.37
CA ARG A 86 14.31 -14.91 -26.03
C ARG A 86 13.58 -16.06 -25.35
N LYS A 87 12.40 -15.74 -24.76
CA LYS A 87 11.42 -16.71 -24.24
C LYS A 87 10.40 -16.99 -25.32
N GLN A 88 10.47 -18.18 -25.92
CA GLN A 88 9.68 -18.47 -27.10
C GLN A 88 8.32 -19.08 -26.75
N TYR A 89 7.29 -18.42 -27.18
CA TYR A 89 5.92 -18.96 -27.17
C TYR A 89 5.06 -18.22 -28.19
N PHE A 90 4.06 -18.93 -28.73
CA PHE A 90 3.21 -18.40 -29.79
C PHE A 90 1.87 -18.02 -29.20
N TYR A 91 1.60 -16.71 -29.21
CA TYR A 91 0.31 -16.18 -28.76
C TYR A 91 -0.05 -14.93 -29.56
N PRO A 92 -1.35 -14.68 -29.85
CA PRO A 92 -1.76 -13.56 -30.73
C PRO A 92 -1.32 -12.18 -30.22
N ASP A 93 -1.20 -11.98 -28.93
CA ASP A 93 -0.76 -10.73 -28.30
C ASP A 93 0.77 -10.57 -28.22
N LEU A 94 1.51 -11.53 -28.75
CA LEU A 94 2.96 -11.52 -28.82
C LEU A 94 3.41 -11.47 -30.29
N PRO A 95 3.53 -10.27 -30.91
CA PRO A 95 3.67 -10.12 -32.37
C PRO A 95 4.96 -10.73 -32.93
N LYS A 96 6.02 -10.82 -32.12
CA LYS A 96 7.32 -11.43 -32.48
C LYS A 96 7.34 -12.95 -32.33
N ASN A 97 6.32 -13.56 -31.73
CA ASN A 97 6.29 -14.97 -31.30
C ASN A 97 7.33 -15.34 -30.22
N TYR A 98 7.97 -14.36 -29.62
CA TYR A 98 8.82 -14.50 -28.44
C TYR A 98 8.74 -13.24 -27.60
N GLN A 99 9.02 -13.37 -26.32
CA GLN A 99 9.18 -12.28 -25.38
C GLN A 99 10.67 -12.11 -25.07
N ILE A 100 11.15 -10.87 -25.11
CA ILE A 100 12.51 -10.58 -24.59
C ILE A 100 12.41 -10.48 -23.07
N SER A 101 13.19 -11.30 -22.39
CA SER A 101 13.18 -11.48 -20.94
C SER A 101 14.59 -11.77 -20.44
N GLN A 102 14.79 -12.15 -19.19
CA GLN A 102 16.07 -12.62 -18.63
C GLN A 102 15.86 -13.97 -17.97
N TYR A 103 16.70 -14.95 -18.26
CA TYR A 103 16.54 -16.32 -17.77
C TYR A 103 17.60 -16.73 -16.75
N ASP A 104 18.82 -16.93 -17.19
CA ASP A 104 19.94 -17.44 -16.37
C ASP A 104 20.82 -16.37 -15.73
N LEU A 105 20.71 -15.11 -16.20
CA LEU A 105 21.45 -13.97 -15.66
C LEU A 105 20.49 -12.79 -15.41
N PRO A 106 19.57 -12.90 -14.44
CA PRO A 106 18.68 -11.81 -14.10
C PRO A 106 19.45 -10.61 -13.53
N ILE A 107 18.85 -9.41 -13.56
CA ILE A 107 19.51 -8.19 -13.09
C ILE A 107 19.70 -8.17 -11.56
N ALA A 108 18.88 -8.89 -10.79
CA ALA A 108 18.98 -8.93 -9.34
C ALA A 108 18.49 -10.26 -8.77
N GLU A 109 19.12 -10.73 -7.67
CA GLU A 109 18.83 -12.01 -7.01
C GLU A 109 19.00 -11.89 -5.49
N HIS A 110 18.50 -12.92 -4.77
CA HIS A 110 18.77 -13.13 -3.35
C HIS A 110 18.43 -11.94 -2.44
N GLY A 111 17.25 -11.39 -2.66
CA GLY A 111 16.73 -10.29 -1.86
C GLY A 111 15.79 -10.74 -0.76
N TRP A 112 15.17 -9.75 -0.11
CA TRP A 112 14.12 -9.96 0.86
C TRP A 112 13.34 -8.67 1.12
N ILE A 113 12.09 -8.80 1.56
CA ILE A 113 11.32 -7.71 2.16
C ILE A 113 10.76 -8.13 3.51
N GLU A 114 10.47 -7.16 4.37
CA GLU A 114 9.79 -7.37 5.64
C GLU A 114 8.32 -6.98 5.48
N ILE A 115 7.45 -7.92 5.81
CA ILE A 115 6.01 -7.66 5.91
C ILE A 115 5.61 -7.50 7.37
N GLU A 116 4.59 -6.68 7.62
CA GLU A 116 4.02 -6.46 8.93
C GLU A 116 2.61 -7.04 9.00
N LEU A 117 2.41 -7.95 9.94
CA LEU A 117 1.15 -8.63 10.16
C LEU A 117 0.55 -8.14 11.48
N VAL A 118 -0.76 -8.07 11.54
CA VAL A 118 -1.50 -7.75 12.76
C VAL A 118 -2.42 -8.94 13.05
N ASP A 119 -2.31 -9.52 14.24
CA ASP A 119 -3.18 -10.59 14.68
C ASP A 119 -4.59 -10.09 15.05
N ASP A 120 -5.51 -11.00 15.34
CA ASP A 120 -6.89 -10.67 15.73
C ASP A 120 -6.98 -9.90 17.04
N ALA A 121 -5.94 -9.95 17.88
CA ALA A 121 -5.83 -9.19 19.12
C ALA A 121 -5.20 -7.80 18.92
N GLY A 122 -4.77 -7.49 17.69
CA GLY A 122 -4.16 -6.21 17.33
C GLY A 122 -2.64 -6.14 17.58
N ASN A 123 -1.98 -7.27 17.88
CA ASN A 123 -0.54 -7.28 18.10
C ASN A 123 0.19 -7.34 16.76
N PRO A 124 1.16 -6.44 16.53
CA PRO A 124 1.99 -6.49 15.33
C PRO A 124 3.04 -7.58 15.42
N SER A 125 3.30 -8.23 14.30
CA SER A 125 4.44 -9.13 14.11
C SER A 125 5.10 -8.85 12.77
N ARG A 126 6.38 -9.19 12.62
CA ARG A 126 7.13 -8.95 11.39
C ARG A 126 7.71 -10.25 10.87
N LYS A 127 7.68 -10.40 9.55
CA LYS A 127 8.19 -11.59 8.87
C LYS A 127 8.99 -11.18 7.64
N ARG A 128 10.17 -11.75 7.47
CA ARG A 128 10.95 -11.63 6.24
C ARG A 128 10.48 -12.65 5.23
N ILE A 129 10.32 -12.18 3.98
CA ILE A 129 10.00 -13.00 2.82
C ILE A 129 11.15 -12.85 1.84
N GLY A 130 11.76 -13.95 1.46
CA GLY A 130 12.86 -13.98 0.49
C GLY A 130 12.37 -13.61 -0.91
N ILE A 131 13.28 -13.02 -1.67
CA ILE A 131 13.14 -12.75 -3.10
C ILE A 131 14.18 -13.60 -3.82
N THR A 132 13.74 -14.52 -4.64
CA THR A 132 14.61 -15.36 -5.45
C THR A 132 15.33 -14.53 -6.49
N ARG A 133 14.55 -13.72 -7.26
CA ARG A 133 15.08 -12.87 -8.33
C ARG A 133 14.14 -11.73 -8.69
N LEU A 134 14.73 -10.73 -9.34
CA LEU A 134 14.05 -9.71 -10.12
C LEU A 134 14.68 -9.70 -11.51
N HIS A 135 13.87 -9.76 -12.55
CA HIS A 135 14.34 -9.67 -13.92
C HIS A 135 13.48 -8.73 -14.77
N MET A 136 14.10 -8.19 -15.82
CA MET A 136 13.46 -7.29 -16.76
C MET A 136 12.87 -8.10 -17.93
N GLU A 137 11.69 -7.67 -18.40
CA GLU A 137 11.05 -8.22 -19.59
C GLU A 137 10.11 -7.20 -20.25
N GLU A 138 9.61 -7.50 -21.42
CA GLU A 138 8.58 -6.73 -22.09
C GLU A 138 7.19 -7.31 -21.82
N ASP A 139 6.17 -6.46 -21.66
CA ASP A 139 4.78 -6.93 -21.55
C ASP A 139 4.22 -7.33 -22.92
N ALA A 140 3.27 -8.25 -22.93
CA ALA A 140 2.52 -8.66 -24.11
C ALA A 140 1.40 -7.66 -24.43
N GLY A 141 0.79 -7.76 -25.61
CA GLY A 141 -0.41 -7.02 -25.97
C GLY A 141 -1.62 -7.41 -25.14
N LYS A 142 -2.77 -6.84 -25.45
CA LYS A 142 -4.05 -7.13 -24.79
C LYS A 142 -4.99 -7.85 -25.76
N LEU A 143 -5.59 -8.95 -25.31
CA LEU A 143 -6.65 -9.64 -26.01
C LEU A 143 -8.01 -9.22 -25.46
N VAL A 144 -8.93 -8.88 -26.36
CA VAL A 144 -10.33 -8.57 -26.03
C VAL A 144 -11.22 -9.58 -26.78
N HIS A 145 -11.90 -10.42 -26.02
CA HIS A 145 -12.75 -11.49 -26.56
C HIS A 145 -14.17 -10.97 -26.80
N ALA A 146 -14.70 -11.17 -28.01
CA ALA A 146 -16.04 -10.70 -28.38
C ALA A 146 -17.11 -11.59 -27.74
N GLY A 147 -18.02 -10.98 -26.98
CA GLY A 147 -19.19 -11.65 -26.39
C GLY A 147 -18.90 -12.57 -25.19
N SER A 148 -17.65 -12.66 -24.73
CA SER A 148 -17.25 -13.49 -23.59
C SER A 148 -16.01 -12.91 -22.92
N GLU A 149 -15.88 -13.10 -21.61
CA GLU A 149 -14.64 -12.78 -20.88
C GLU A 149 -13.52 -13.80 -21.14
N ARG A 150 -13.86 -14.93 -21.79
CA ARG A 150 -12.94 -16.04 -22.06
C ARG A 150 -12.88 -16.36 -23.54
N LEU A 151 -11.77 -16.94 -23.97
CA LEU A 151 -11.60 -17.45 -25.33
C LEU A 151 -12.67 -18.50 -25.66
N SER A 152 -13.00 -19.38 -24.71
CA SER A 152 -14.10 -20.33 -24.85
C SER A 152 -15.45 -19.60 -24.81
N GLY A 153 -16.15 -19.58 -25.92
CA GLY A 153 -17.43 -18.87 -26.09
C GLY A 153 -17.33 -17.57 -26.86
N SER A 154 -16.11 -17.13 -27.21
CA SER A 154 -15.88 -15.99 -28.10
C SER A 154 -15.88 -16.43 -29.58
N THR A 155 -16.47 -15.62 -30.44
CA THR A 155 -16.47 -15.87 -31.89
C THR A 155 -15.20 -15.32 -32.57
N TYR A 156 -14.58 -14.30 -31.99
CA TYR A 156 -13.31 -13.71 -32.41
C TYR A 156 -12.67 -12.93 -31.24
N SER A 157 -11.40 -12.62 -31.40
CA SER A 157 -10.67 -11.77 -30.45
C SER A 157 -10.03 -10.61 -31.18
N LEU A 158 -10.09 -9.43 -30.58
CA LEU A 158 -9.34 -8.26 -31.02
C LEU A 158 -8.02 -8.22 -30.25
N VAL A 159 -6.97 -7.75 -30.93
CA VAL A 159 -5.64 -7.58 -30.32
C VAL A 159 -5.28 -6.12 -30.30
N ASP A 160 -4.95 -5.62 -29.11
CA ASP A 160 -4.41 -4.28 -28.90
C ASP A 160 -2.95 -4.40 -28.49
N TYR A 161 -2.05 -3.91 -29.33
CA TYR A 161 -0.60 -3.94 -29.11
C TYR A 161 -0.06 -2.69 -28.40
N ASN A 162 -0.89 -1.76 -27.93
CA ASN A 162 -0.42 -0.61 -27.16
C ASN A 162 0.38 -1.04 -25.95
N ARG A 163 0.00 -2.15 -25.31
CA ARG A 163 0.73 -2.72 -24.16
C ARG A 163 1.98 -3.50 -24.56
N ALA A 164 2.07 -4.06 -25.77
CA ALA A 164 3.22 -4.84 -26.20
C ALA A 164 4.50 -4.01 -26.14
N GLY A 165 5.51 -4.50 -25.42
CA GLY A 165 6.79 -3.81 -25.20
C GLY A 165 6.76 -2.77 -24.06
N ILE A 166 5.71 -2.64 -23.28
CA ILE A 166 5.76 -1.86 -22.03
C ILE A 166 6.80 -2.50 -21.11
N PRO A 167 7.69 -1.70 -20.49
CA PRO A 167 8.71 -2.23 -19.59
C PRO A 167 8.09 -2.90 -18.37
N LEU A 168 8.53 -4.10 -18.09
CA LEU A 168 8.06 -4.94 -17.01
C LEU A 168 9.24 -5.45 -16.19
N VAL A 169 9.08 -5.53 -14.88
CA VAL A 169 9.92 -6.34 -14.00
C VAL A 169 9.07 -7.44 -13.39
N GLU A 170 9.60 -8.66 -13.43
CA GLU A 170 9.03 -9.79 -12.70
C GLU A 170 9.82 -10.02 -11.43
N ILE A 171 9.14 -10.05 -10.29
CA ILE A 171 9.69 -10.27 -8.95
C ILE A 171 9.17 -11.61 -8.45
N VAL A 172 10.07 -12.55 -8.23
CA VAL A 172 9.74 -13.90 -7.77
C VAL A 172 10.14 -14.06 -6.32
N SER A 173 9.15 -14.33 -5.44
CA SER A 173 9.43 -14.59 -4.03
C SER A 173 9.92 -16.02 -3.78
N GLU A 174 10.62 -16.23 -2.66
CA GLU A 174 10.76 -17.55 -2.08
C GLU A 174 9.41 -18.06 -1.57
N PRO A 175 9.20 -19.40 -1.43
CA PRO A 175 7.96 -19.98 -0.96
C PRO A 175 7.83 -19.89 0.58
N ASP A 176 8.02 -18.72 1.13
CA ASP A 176 8.08 -18.45 2.56
C ASP A 176 6.71 -18.12 3.17
N LEU A 177 5.72 -17.79 2.32
CA LEU A 177 4.39 -17.42 2.76
C LEU A 177 3.58 -18.67 3.16
N ARG A 178 2.69 -18.50 4.14
CA ARG A 178 1.88 -19.61 4.72
C ARG A 178 0.38 -19.33 4.73
N THR A 179 -0.03 -18.07 4.62
CA THR A 179 -1.45 -17.67 4.68
C THR A 179 -1.80 -16.69 3.59
N GLY A 180 -3.09 -16.55 3.29
CA GLY A 180 -3.60 -15.54 2.36
C GLY A 180 -3.33 -14.12 2.85
N GLN A 181 -3.37 -13.89 4.17
CA GLN A 181 -3.04 -12.60 4.77
C GLN A 181 -1.57 -12.22 4.53
N GLU A 182 -0.64 -13.15 4.76
CA GLU A 182 0.79 -12.92 4.47
C GLU A 182 1.04 -12.57 3.01
N ALA A 183 0.37 -13.27 2.09
CA ALA A 183 0.52 -13.04 0.64
C ALA A 183 -0.06 -11.68 0.21
N ALA A 184 -1.21 -11.29 0.75
CA ALA A 184 -1.81 -9.99 0.51
C ALA A 184 -0.92 -8.86 1.03
N GLU A 185 -0.36 -8.99 2.23
CA GLU A 185 0.54 -7.98 2.81
C GLU A 185 1.87 -7.90 2.06
N TYR A 186 2.42 -9.04 1.59
CA TYR A 186 3.59 -9.07 0.72
C TYR A 186 3.36 -8.25 -0.56
N ALA A 187 2.24 -8.49 -1.24
CA ALA A 187 1.90 -7.75 -2.46
C ALA A 187 1.65 -6.25 -2.19
N GLN A 188 1.05 -5.90 -1.04
CA GLN A 188 0.87 -4.51 -0.61
C GLN A 188 2.22 -3.83 -0.32
N GLU A 189 3.15 -4.51 0.35
CA GLU A 189 4.47 -3.95 0.64
C GLU A 189 5.28 -3.72 -0.64
N LEU A 190 5.24 -4.66 -1.59
CA LEU A 190 5.82 -4.44 -2.93
C LEU A 190 5.25 -3.21 -3.62
N ARG A 191 3.92 -3.06 -3.58
CA ARG A 191 3.26 -1.86 -4.15
C ARG A 191 3.74 -0.58 -3.47
N ARG A 192 3.84 -0.56 -2.14
CA ARG A 192 4.36 0.61 -1.39
C ARG A 192 5.77 0.94 -1.85
N ILE A 193 6.65 -0.06 -1.92
CA ILE A 193 8.05 0.12 -2.34
C ILE A 193 8.15 0.74 -3.74
N VAL A 194 7.48 0.16 -4.75
CA VAL A 194 7.57 0.67 -6.12
C VAL A 194 6.98 2.08 -6.28
N ARG A 195 5.96 2.43 -5.49
CA ARG A 195 5.40 3.79 -5.43
C ARG A 195 6.34 4.78 -4.72
N TYR A 196 6.98 4.38 -3.64
CA TYR A 196 7.98 5.20 -2.94
C TYR A 196 9.19 5.51 -3.83
N LEU A 197 9.61 4.53 -4.63
CA LEU A 197 10.65 4.72 -5.63
C LEU A 197 10.22 5.58 -6.82
N GLY A 198 8.92 5.74 -7.04
CA GLY A 198 8.36 6.39 -8.22
C GLY A 198 8.60 5.61 -9.52
N VAL A 199 8.87 4.31 -9.43
CA VAL A 199 9.14 3.44 -10.59
C VAL A 199 7.88 2.83 -11.18
N SER A 200 6.77 2.80 -10.43
CA SER A 200 5.46 2.30 -10.86
C SER A 200 4.34 2.95 -10.04
N ASP A 201 3.14 3.03 -10.61
CA ASP A 201 1.93 3.41 -9.87
C ASP A 201 1.34 2.25 -9.04
N GLY A 202 1.74 1.01 -9.37
CA GLY A 202 1.30 -0.19 -8.67
C GLY A 202 -0.21 -0.43 -8.73
N ASN A 203 -0.87 -0.05 -9.82
CA ASN A 203 -2.31 -0.16 -9.98
C ASN A 203 -2.72 -1.56 -10.48
N MET A 204 -3.31 -2.37 -9.58
CA MET A 204 -3.78 -3.73 -9.94
C MET A 204 -4.99 -3.70 -10.87
N GLN A 205 -5.86 -2.68 -10.79
CA GLN A 205 -7.07 -2.61 -11.62
C GLN A 205 -6.74 -2.27 -13.08
N GLU A 206 -5.73 -1.46 -13.31
CA GLU A 206 -5.23 -1.13 -14.65
C GLU A 206 -4.21 -2.16 -15.16
N GLY A 207 -3.74 -3.06 -14.28
CA GLY A 207 -2.83 -4.14 -14.60
C GLY A 207 -1.35 -3.75 -14.61
N SER A 208 -0.99 -2.58 -14.05
CA SER A 208 0.41 -2.21 -13.86
C SER A 208 1.09 -2.96 -12.69
N LEU A 209 0.30 -3.59 -11.82
CA LEU A 209 0.76 -4.58 -10.85
C LEU A 209 -0.12 -5.83 -10.95
N ARG A 210 0.47 -6.98 -11.21
CA ARG A 210 -0.22 -8.28 -11.31
C ARG A 210 0.50 -9.29 -10.43
N CYS A 211 -0.25 -10.13 -9.73
CA CYS A 211 0.31 -11.18 -8.88
C CYS A 211 -0.26 -12.52 -9.30
N ASP A 212 0.62 -13.46 -9.61
CA ASP A 212 0.31 -14.87 -9.77
C ASP A 212 0.77 -15.60 -8.51
N VAL A 213 -0.08 -16.50 -7.99
CA VAL A 213 0.19 -17.24 -6.76
C VAL A 213 0.53 -18.68 -7.10
N ASN A 214 1.65 -19.17 -6.61
CA ASN A 214 2.02 -20.57 -6.60
C ASN A 214 1.77 -21.15 -5.22
N ILE A 215 0.90 -22.15 -5.10
CA ILE A 215 0.48 -22.73 -3.82
C ILE A 215 0.51 -24.23 -3.83
N SER A 216 0.97 -24.83 -2.74
CA SER A 216 0.79 -26.25 -2.43
C SER A 216 0.52 -26.44 -0.95
N VAL A 217 -0.11 -27.58 -0.59
CA VAL A 217 -0.37 -27.96 0.80
C VAL A 217 0.36 -29.25 1.11
N ARG A 218 0.93 -29.35 2.31
CA ARG A 218 1.59 -30.57 2.83
C ARG A 218 1.27 -30.77 4.31
N PRO A 219 1.36 -32.00 4.82
CA PRO A 219 1.34 -32.25 6.26
C PRO A 219 2.46 -31.48 6.97
N VAL A 220 2.17 -30.93 8.16
CA VAL A 220 3.18 -30.23 8.98
C VAL A 220 4.34 -31.19 9.29
N GLY A 221 5.56 -30.71 9.11
CA GLY A 221 6.80 -31.47 9.31
C GLY A 221 7.26 -32.30 8.11
N GLN A 222 6.50 -32.33 7.00
CA GLN A 222 6.96 -32.95 5.77
C GLN A 222 7.92 -32.02 5.03
N GLU A 223 9.11 -32.48 4.66
CA GLU A 223 10.10 -31.66 3.92
C GLU A 223 9.69 -31.42 2.47
N LYS A 224 9.16 -32.47 1.80
CA LYS A 224 8.79 -32.39 0.39
C LYS A 224 7.54 -31.56 0.19
N PHE A 225 7.59 -30.61 -0.75
CA PHE A 225 6.43 -29.81 -1.14
C PHE A 225 5.31 -30.68 -1.72
N GLY A 226 4.08 -30.22 -1.57
CA GLY A 226 2.92 -30.77 -2.26
C GLY A 226 2.92 -30.44 -3.76
N THR A 227 1.87 -30.87 -4.48
CA THR A 227 1.71 -30.55 -5.89
C THR A 227 1.35 -29.07 -6.04
N LYS A 228 2.14 -28.34 -6.83
CA LYS A 228 1.96 -26.89 -7.07
C LYS A 228 0.73 -26.62 -7.94
N VAL A 229 -0.09 -25.68 -7.51
CA VAL A 229 -1.18 -25.07 -8.27
C VAL A 229 -0.86 -23.60 -8.44
N GLU A 230 -1.06 -23.08 -9.65
CA GLU A 230 -0.91 -21.66 -9.97
C GLU A 230 -2.28 -21.00 -10.00
N ILE A 231 -2.46 -19.87 -9.28
CA ILE A 231 -3.71 -19.10 -9.30
C ILE A 231 -3.45 -17.77 -9.98
N LYS A 232 -4.35 -17.42 -10.91
CA LYS A 232 -4.29 -16.18 -11.71
C LYS A 232 -5.58 -15.37 -11.58
N ASN A 233 -5.55 -14.15 -12.14
CA ASN A 233 -6.72 -13.26 -12.25
C ASN A 233 -7.17 -12.63 -10.93
N MET A 234 -6.26 -12.40 -10.00
CA MET A 234 -6.54 -11.64 -8.78
C MET A 234 -6.20 -10.16 -9.02
N ASN A 235 -7.21 -9.32 -9.01
CA ASN A 235 -7.11 -7.88 -9.33
C ASN A 235 -7.17 -6.97 -8.09
N SER A 236 -7.06 -7.55 -6.90
CA SER A 236 -7.00 -6.84 -5.63
C SER A 236 -6.27 -7.67 -4.56
N PHE A 237 -5.74 -7.03 -3.54
CA PHE A 237 -5.10 -7.72 -2.40
C PHE A 237 -6.09 -8.60 -1.63
N SER A 238 -7.34 -8.15 -1.50
CA SER A 238 -8.40 -8.98 -0.92
C SER A 238 -8.69 -10.22 -1.76
N ALA A 239 -8.63 -10.12 -3.10
CA ALA A 239 -8.79 -11.27 -3.98
C ALA A 239 -7.63 -12.26 -3.84
N ILE A 240 -6.38 -11.78 -3.66
CA ILE A 240 -5.21 -12.63 -3.39
C ILE A 240 -5.45 -13.44 -2.11
N GLN A 241 -5.82 -12.78 -1.00
CA GLN A 241 -6.09 -13.45 0.26
C GLN A 241 -7.18 -14.51 0.12
N LYS A 242 -8.35 -14.14 -0.40
CA LYS A 242 -9.50 -15.04 -0.52
C LYS A 242 -9.23 -16.22 -1.45
N ALA A 243 -8.53 -15.98 -2.55
CA ALA A 243 -8.17 -17.04 -3.51
C ALA A 243 -7.25 -18.10 -2.87
N ILE A 244 -6.28 -17.64 -2.07
CA ILE A 244 -5.37 -18.51 -1.32
C ILE A 244 -6.12 -19.29 -0.24
N ASP A 245 -6.95 -18.61 0.57
CA ASP A 245 -7.70 -19.24 1.65
C ASP A 245 -8.63 -20.33 1.09
N TYR A 246 -9.37 -20.03 0.00
CA TYR A 246 -10.18 -21.01 -0.71
C TYR A 246 -9.35 -22.20 -1.22
N GLU A 247 -8.19 -21.93 -1.82
CA GLU A 247 -7.37 -22.99 -2.43
C GLU A 247 -6.71 -23.89 -1.38
N ILE A 248 -6.35 -23.36 -0.21
CA ILE A 248 -5.88 -24.14 0.95
C ILE A 248 -6.97 -25.14 1.36
N GLU A 249 -8.19 -24.66 1.58
CA GLU A 249 -9.31 -25.52 1.98
C GLU A 249 -9.61 -26.58 0.92
N ARG A 250 -9.62 -26.20 -0.36
CA ARG A 250 -9.85 -27.15 -1.47
C ARG A 250 -8.79 -28.23 -1.53
N GLN A 251 -7.51 -27.87 -1.41
CA GLN A 251 -6.42 -28.86 -1.47
C GLN A 251 -6.43 -29.80 -0.27
N ILE A 252 -6.68 -29.29 0.94
CA ILE A 252 -6.83 -30.12 2.15
C ILE A 252 -7.97 -31.13 1.97
N ALA A 253 -9.16 -30.65 1.56
CA ALA A 253 -10.32 -31.51 1.35
C ALA A 253 -10.06 -32.60 0.30
N ALA A 254 -9.39 -32.28 -0.80
CA ALA A 254 -9.00 -33.26 -1.82
C ALA A 254 -8.02 -34.30 -1.27
N ILE A 255 -6.99 -33.87 -0.52
CA ILE A 255 -6.02 -34.79 0.09
C ILE A 255 -6.71 -35.72 1.10
N GLU A 256 -7.59 -35.21 1.97
CA GLU A 256 -8.32 -35.99 2.96
C GLU A 256 -9.31 -36.99 2.33
N SER A 257 -9.88 -36.65 1.17
CA SER A 257 -10.74 -37.58 0.40
C SER A 257 -9.95 -38.59 -0.43
N GLY A 258 -8.61 -38.50 -0.47
CA GLY A 258 -7.76 -39.39 -1.28
C GLY A 258 -7.67 -38.97 -2.75
N GLU A 259 -8.18 -37.81 -3.12
CA GLU A 259 -8.05 -37.24 -4.45
C GLU A 259 -6.63 -36.67 -4.66
N LYS A 260 -6.08 -36.88 -5.87
CA LYS A 260 -4.76 -36.37 -6.20
C LYS A 260 -4.86 -34.90 -6.69
N ILE A 261 -4.08 -34.03 -6.09
CA ILE A 261 -3.89 -32.68 -6.61
C ILE A 261 -3.12 -32.77 -7.94
N VAL A 262 -3.65 -32.12 -8.97
CA VAL A 262 -3.05 -32.03 -10.30
C VAL A 262 -2.31 -30.71 -10.42
N GLN A 263 -1.14 -30.71 -11.07
CA GLN A 263 -0.42 -29.48 -11.38
C GLN A 263 -1.15 -28.74 -12.50
N GLU A 264 -1.82 -27.65 -12.15
CA GLU A 264 -2.67 -26.89 -13.06
C GLU A 264 -2.58 -25.39 -12.79
N THR A 265 -3.05 -24.59 -13.76
CA THR A 265 -3.36 -23.17 -13.58
C THR A 265 -4.87 -23.03 -13.32
N ARG A 266 -5.24 -22.30 -12.29
CA ARG A 266 -6.61 -21.99 -11.91
C ARG A 266 -6.87 -20.48 -11.98
N LEU A 267 -8.09 -20.11 -12.32
CA LEU A 267 -8.55 -18.71 -12.32
C LEU A 267 -9.36 -18.43 -11.06
N TRP A 268 -9.06 -17.32 -10.40
CA TRP A 268 -9.95 -16.78 -9.38
C TRP A 268 -11.18 -16.14 -10.04
N GLU A 269 -12.35 -16.51 -9.57
CA GLU A 269 -13.65 -15.98 -10.01
C GLU A 269 -14.26 -15.15 -8.88
N GLU A 270 -14.17 -13.82 -8.98
CA GLU A 270 -14.65 -12.90 -7.94
C GLU A 270 -16.14 -13.08 -7.68
N GLY A 271 -16.97 -13.30 -8.70
CA GLY A 271 -18.43 -13.45 -8.56
C GLY A 271 -18.85 -14.71 -7.80
N SER A 272 -18.11 -15.81 -7.93
CA SER A 272 -18.40 -17.09 -7.28
C SER A 272 -17.53 -17.35 -6.05
N GLN A 273 -16.53 -16.51 -5.78
CA GLN A 273 -15.55 -16.61 -4.69
C GLN A 273 -14.88 -18.01 -4.66
N ARG A 274 -14.43 -18.49 -5.82
CA ARG A 274 -13.79 -19.80 -5.95
C ARG A 274 -12.78 -19.79 -7.09
N THR A 275 -11.89 -20.79 -7.11
CA THR A 275 -10.99 -21.05 -8.23
C THR A 275 -11.61 -22.06 -9.20
N SER A 276 -11.42 -21.85 -10.52
CA SER A 276 -11.80 -22.83 -11.56
C SER A 276 -10.59 -23.24 -12.39
N SER A 277 -10.52 -24.51 -12.81
CA SER A 277 -9.43 -24.98 -13.66
C SER A 277 -9.43 -24.26 -15.01
N MET A 278 -8.30 -23.75 -15.41
CA MET A 278 -8.10 -23.09 -16.69
C MET A 278 -7.36 -23.99 -17.69
N ARG A 279 -6.27 -24.58 -17.22
CA ARG A 279 -5.40 -25.42 -18.04
C ARG A 279 -4.65 -26.40 -17.16
N VAL A 280 -4.68 -27.67 -17.54
CA VAL A 280 -3.80 -28.69 -16.95
C VAL A 280 -2.43 -28.56 -17.59
N LYS A 281 -1.37 -28.43 -16.81
CA LYS A 281 0.00 -28.41 -17.31
C LYS A 281 0.48 -29.86 -17.59
N GLU A 282 0.39 -30.27 -18.84
CA GLU A 282 1.04 -31.49 -19.33
C GLU A 282 2.53 -31.21 -19.58
N GLY A 283 3.35 -31.28 -18.53
CA GLY A 283 4.80 -31.02 -18.59
C GLY A 283 5.18 -29.54 -18.46
N SER A 284 6.45 -29.25 -18.23
CA SER A 284 7.01 -27.88 -18.28
C SER A 284 6.95 -27.35 -19.71
N SER A 285 6.37 -26.17 -19.92
CA SER A 285 6.47 -25.49 -21.22
C SER A 285 7.94 -25.27 -21.56
N ASP A 286 8.43 -25.91 -22.61
CA ASP A 286 9.79 -25.67 -23.11
C ASP A 286 9.80 -24.36 -23.89
N TYR A 287 10.23 -23.27 -23.26
CA TYR A 287 10.33 -21.94 -23.87
C TYR A 287 11.58 -21.81 -24.76
N ARG A 288 12.43 -22.82 -24.87
CA ARG A 288 13.64 -22.83 -25.70
C ARG A 288 14.42 -21.52 -25.60
N TYR A 289 14.74 -21.12 -24.37
CA TYR A 289 15.50 -19.91 -24.12
C TYR A 289 16.85 -19.94 -24.84
N PHE A 290 17.20 -18.83 -25.48
CA PHE A 290 18.54 -18.55 -25.94
C PHE A 290 18.83 -17.04 -25.86
N PRO A 291 20.12 -16.63 -25.80
CA PRO A 291 20.47 -15.21 -25.70
C PRO A 291 19.88 -14.38 -26.84
N GLU A 292 19.36 -13.18 -26.51
CA GLU A 292 18.87 -12.22 -27.51
C GLU A 292 20.05 -11.66 -28.30
N PRO A 293 20.21 -12.00 -29.59
CA PRO A 293 21.41 -11.65 -30.34
C PRO A 293 21.46 -10.15 -30.72
N ASP A 294 20.34 -9.46 -30.70
CA ASP A 294 20.24 -8.06 -31.13
C ASP A 294 20.42 -7.06 -29.98
N LEU A 295 20.62 -7.55 -28.75
CA LEU A 295 20.91 -6.74 -27.57
C LEU A 295 22.30 -7.07 -27.02
N ALA A 296 23.08 -6.02 -26.79
CA ALA A 296 24.36 -6.17 -26.06
C ALA A 296 24.10 -6.59 -24.60
N PRO A 297 25.02 -7.36 -24.00
CA PRO A 297 24.98 -7.59 -22.56
C PRO A 297 24.96 -6.30 -21.76
N ILE A 298 24.37 -6.38 -20.57
CA ILE A 298 24.26 -5.27 -19.63
C ILE A 298 25.42 -5.33 -18.65
N GLU A 299 26.16 -4.24 -18.54
CA GLU A 299 27.19 -4.06 -17.53
C GLU A 299 26.78 -2.91 -16.61
N VAL A 300 26.61 -3.18 -15.30
CA VAL A 300 26.34 -2.17 -14.29
C VAL A 300 27.65 -1.76 -13.62
N THR A 301 28.09 -0.54 -13.82
CA THR A 301 29.32 -0.02 -13.21
C THR A 301 29.15 0.28 -11.71
N GLN A 302 30.25 0.30 -10.94
CA GLN A 302 30.18 0.65 -9.53
C GLN A 302 29.66 2.09 -9.34
N THR A 303 30.07 2.99 -10.19
CA THR A 303 29.65 4.39 -10.16
C THR A 303 28.13 4.54 -10.34
N GLU A 304 27.54 3.81 -11.28
CA GLU A 304 26.08 3.81 -11.47
C GLU A 304 25.38 3.22 -10.26
N LEU A 305 25.88 2.09 -9.73
CA LEU A 305 25.28 1.45 -8.56
C LEU A 305 25.31 2.35 -7.33
N ASP A 306 26.45 3.01 -7.06
CA ASP A 306 26.60 3.94 -5.93
C ASP A 306 25.70 5.18 -6.11
N SER A 307 25.57 5.68 -7.34
CA SER A 307 24.66 6.79 -7.66
C SER A 307 23.22 6.41 -7.38
N TRP A 308 22.73 5.29 -7.95
CA TRP A 308 21.36 4.85 -7.78
C TRP A 308 21.04 4.46 -6.34
N LEU A 309 21.99 3.90 -5.59
CA LEU A 309 21.83 3.62 -4.17
C LEU A 309 21.64 4.92 -3.36
N SER A 310 22.42 5.96 -3.68
CA SER A 310 22.34 7.26 -2.99
C SER A 310 21.04 8.01 -3.27
N GLU A 311 20.36 7.71 -4.35
CA GLU A 311 19.08 8.33 -4.76
C GLU A 311 17.85 7.62 -4.16
N LEU A 312 18.04 6.47 -3.49
CA LEU A 312 16.91 5.77 -2.89
C LEU A 312 16.29 6.60 -1.75
N PRO A 313 14.97 6.78 -1.74
CA PRO A 313 14.30 7.37 -0.60
C PRO A 313 14.32 6.43 0.60
N GLN A 314 14.08 6.96 1.78
CA GLN A 314 13.80 6.11 2.93
C GLN A 314 12.54 5.28 2.66
N LEU A 315 12.66 3.96 2.73
CA LEU A 315 11.61 3.01 2.37
C LEU A 315 10.52 2.91 3.47
N PRO A 316 9.30 2.43 3.12
CA PRO A 316 8.18 2.36 4.07
C PRO A 316 8.51 1.63 5.37
N ALA A 317 9.14 0.47 5.31
CA ALA A 317 9.53 -0.29 6.50
C ALA A 317 10.48 0.49 7.42
N SER A 318 11.51 1.15 6.86
CA SER A 318 12.43 1.97 7.63
C SER A 318 11.75 3.17 8.28
N LYS A 319 10.77 3.81 7.57
CA LYS A 319 9.97 4.90 8.14
C LYS A 319 9.09 4.41 9.30
N ARG A 320 8.43 3.24 9.15
CA ARG A 320 7.65 2.64 10.25
C ARG A 320 8.51 2.41 11.48
N HIS A 321 9.68 1.80 11.31
CA HIS A 321 10.63 1.62 12.43
C HIS A 321 11.00 2.94 13.11
N TYR A 322 11.30 3.97 12.34
CA TYR A 322 11.61 5.30 12.87
C TYR A 322 10.41 5.90 13.62
N TYR A 323 9.21 5.84 13.04
CA TYR A 323 8.01 6.41 13.67
C TYR A 323 7.65 5.72 14.98
N GLU A 324 7.80 4.41 15.04
CA GLU A 324 7.53 3.64 16.26
C GLU A 324 8.58 3.85 17.34
N ASN A 325 9.86 3.71 17.00
CA ASN A 325 10.94 3.64 17.99
C ASN A 325 11.48 5.01 18.41
N ASP A 326 11.54 5.97 17.49
CA ASP A 326 12.12 7.28 17.74
C ASP A 326 11.05 8.35 18.03
N LEU A 327 9.89 8.27 17.34
CA LEU A 327 8.79 9.22 17.54
C LEU A 327 7.71 8.73 18.50
N GLY A 328 7.75 7.46 18.93
CA GLY A 328 6.83 6.87 19.89
C GLY A 328 5.37 6.75 19.39
N LEU A 329 5.18 6.60 18.09
CA LEU A 329 3.86 6.36 17.49
C LEU A 329 3.44 4.91 17.69
N SER A 330 2.13 4.65 17.57
CA SER A 330 1.62 3.28 17.50
C SER A 330 1.99 2.62 16.14
N ALA A 331 2.10 1.30 16.10
CA ALA A 331 2.30 0.56 14.86
C ALA A 331 1.18 0.87 13.84
N TYR A 332 -0.05 1.04 14.30
CA TYR A 332 -1.18 1.43 13.46
C TYR A 332 -0.95 2.80 12.80
N ASP A 333 -0.59 3.84 13.58
CA ASP A 333 -0.36 5.19 13.04
C ASP A 333 0.84 5.19 12.08
N ALA A 334 1.93 4.50 12.44
CA ALA A 334 3.10 4.36 11.58
C ALA A 334 2.76 3.70 10.23
N ARG A 335 1.93 2.64 10.25
CA ARG A 335 1.46 1.96 9.05
C ARG A 335 0.60 2.89 8.17
N VAL A 336 -0.39 3.56 8.75
CA VAL A 336 -1.28 4.47 8.00
C VAL A 336 -0.52 5.63 7.39
N LEU A 337 0.41 6.25 8.14
CA LEU A 337 1.22 7.36 7.64
C LEU A 337 2.21 6.96 6.54
N THR A 338 2.60 5.70 6.47
CA THR A 338 3.55 5.19 5.46
C THR A 338 2.87 4.47 4.30
N GLU A 339 1.54 4.45 4.22
CA GLU A 339 0.82 3.81 3.11
C GLU A 339 1.13 4.49 1.77
N ASP A 340 1.22 5.82 1.76
CA ASP A 340 1.58 6.63 0.61
C ASP A 340 2.72 7.60 0.93
N LYS A 341 3.71 7.67 0.05
CA LYS A 341 4.87 8.56 0.20
C LYS A 341 4.48 10.04 0.44
N PRO A 342 3.55 10.65 -0.31
CA PRO A 342 3.13 12.04 -0.05
C PRO A 342 2.60 12.27 1.36
N VAL A 343 1.91 11.28 1.96
CA VAL A 343 1.40 11.37 3.35
C VAL A 343 2.55 11.34 4.35
N ALA A 344 3.51 10.43 4.15
CA ALA A 344 4.71 10.35 4.98
C ALA A 344 5.55 11.62 4.89
N ASP A 345 5.77 12.13 3.68
CA ASP A 345 6.53 13.37 3.44
C ASP A 345 5.84 14.59 4.09
N TYR A 346 4.51 14.67 4.01
CA TYR A 346 3.73 15.73 4.65
C TYR A 346 3.84 15.65 6.19
N PHE A 347 3.73 14.45 6.76
CA PHE A 347 3.91 14.22 8.19
C PHE A 347 5.31 14.63 8.65
N GLU A 348 6.36 14.15 7.98
CA GLU A 348 7.75 14.51 8.32
C GLU A 348 8.01 16.00 8.17
N SER A 349 7.43 16.64 7.16
CA SER A 349 7.50 18.09 7.01
C SER A 349 6.83 18.82 8.18
N ALA A 350 5.67 18.36 8.66
CA ALA A 350 4.98 18.97 9.79
C ALA A 350 5.80 18.87 11.09
N ILE A 351 6.35 17.69 11.40
CA ILE A 351 7.21 17.52 12.59
C ILE A 351 8.50 18.33 12.49
N SER A 352 9.10 18.45 11.31
CA SER A 352 10.29 19.29 11.09
C SER A 352 10.01 20.77 11.31
N LYS A 353 8.75 21.22 11.24
CA LYS A 353 8.26 22.56 11.54
C LYS A 353 7.81 22.75 12.99
N GLY A 354 8.03 21.74 13.85
CA GLY A 354 7.79 21.80 15.28
C GLY A 354 6.46 21.20 15.74
N ALA A 355 5.70 20.54 14.88
CA ALA A 355 4.52 19.80 15.32
C ALA A 355 4.92 18.60 16.20
N ASN A 356 4.17 18.39 17.29
CA ASN A 356 4.30 17.18 18.07
C ASN A 356 3.93 15.95 17.22
N PRO A 357 4.78 14.90 17.16
CA PRO A 357 4.57 13.75 16.29
C PRO A 357 3.20 13.05 16.49
N LYS A 358 2.78 12.84 17.74
CA LYS A 358 1.53 12.17 18.05
C LYS A 358 0.30 13.02 17.67
N SER A 359 0.38 14.31 17.92
CA SER A 359 -0.67 15.26 17.51
C SER A 359 -0.76 15.34 16.00
N ALA A 360 0.36 15.43 15.29
CA ALA A 360 0.41 15.46 13.83
C ALA A 360 -0.15 14.15 13.22
N ALA A 361 0.25 13.00 13.77
CA ALA A 361 -0.27 11.70 13.34
C ALA A 361 -1.79 11.65 13.48
N ASN A 362 -2.36 12.02 14.63
CA ASN A 362 -3.81 12.04 14.84
C ASN A 362 -4.54 12.95 13.85
N TRP A 363 -4.04 14.17 13.62
CA TRP A 363 -4.63 15.10 12.68
C TRP A 363 -4.64 14.55 11.25
N ILE A 364 -3.53 13.95 10.81
CA ILE A 364 -3.38 13.43 9.45
C ILE A 364 -4.22 12.16 9.27
N THR A 365 -4.15 11.19 10.20
CA THR A 365 -4.78 9.87 10.05
C THR A 365 -6.28 9.88 10.31
N GLN A 366 -6.79 10.86 11.06
CA GLN A 366 -8.21 10.94 11.41
C GLN A 366 -8.91 12.11 10.72
N ASP A 367 -8.53 13.35 11.07
CA ASP A 367 -9.30 14.53 10.67
C ASP A 367 -9.07 14.88 9.18
N ILE A 368 -7.83 14.93 8.74
CA ILE A 368 -7.48 15.22 7.33
C ILE A 368 -7.88 14.04 6.46
N ALA A 369 -7.53 12.80 6.82
CA ALA A 369 -7.90 11.62 6.06
C ALA A 369 -9.42 11.48 5.90
N GLY A 370 -10.19 11.77 6.95
CA GLY A 370 -11.65 11.78 6.90
C GLY A 370 -12.20 12.78 5.87
N TYR A 371 -11.62 13.97 5.78
CA TYR A 371 -11.97 14.95 4.75
C TYR A 371 -11.58 14.49 3.34
N LEU A 372 -10.34 14.01 3.17
CA LEU A 372 -9.82 13.54 1.88
C LEU A 372 -10.69 12.43 1.30
N ASN A 373 -11.03 11.43 2.12
CA ASN A 373 -11.89 10.31 1.71
C ASN A 373 -13.29 10.78 1.27
N LYS A 374 -13.88 11.72 2.01
CA LYS A 374 -15.21 12.28 1.69
C LYS A 374 -15.19 13.07 0.38
N GLN A 375 -14.11 13.81 0.11
CA GLN A 375 -13.98 14.66 -1.07
C GLN A 375 -13.32 13.92 -2.25
N LYS A 376 -12.82 12.70 -2.05
CA LYS A 376 -12.04 11.92 -3.02
C LYS A 376 -10.77 12.66 -3.48
N LEU A 377 -10.10 13.32 -2.55
CA LEU A 377 -8.86 14.07 -2.77
C LEU A 377 -7.66 13.29 -2.19
N THR A 378 -6.48 13.64 -2.66
CA THR A 378 -5.19 13.21 -2.09
C THR A 378 -4.60 14.31 -1.20
N ILE A 379 -3.62 13.95 -0.36
CA ILE A 379 -2.91 14.93 0.50
C ILE A 379 -2.21 16.03 -0.31
N SER A 380 -1.82 15.74 -1.54
CA SER A 380 -1.16 16.69 -2.43
C SER A 380 -2.10 17.75 -3.03
N GLU A 381 -3.41 17.54 -2.95
CA GLU A 381 -4.43 18.43 -3.51
C GLU A 381 -4.99 19.42 -2.49
N ILE A 382 -4.69 19.26 -1.19
CA ILE A 382 -5.09 20.23 -0.17
C ILE A 382 -4.14 21.42 -0.16
N LYS A 383 -4.66 22.58 0.28
CA LYS A 383 -3.89 23.82 0.39
C LYS A 383 -3.32 24.05 1.80
N LEU A 384 -3.71 23.26 2.80
CA LEU A 384 -3.13 23.29 4.13
C LEU A 384 -1.67 22.80 4.04
N THR A 385 -0.73 23.71 4.20
CA THR A 385 0.69 23.35 4.21
C THR A 385 1.08 22.63 5.50
N ALA A 386 2.12 21.82 5.48
CA ALA A 386 2.67 21.18 6.67
C ALA A 386 3.09 22.20 7.75
N SER A 387 3.56 23.37 7.34
CA SER A 387 3.89 24.48 8.25
C SER A 387 2.67 25.03 8.96
N ASN A 388 1.56 25.20 8.22
CA ASN A 388 0.31 25.69 8.81
C ASN A 388 -0.32 24.65 9.75
N LEU A 389 -0.21 23.35 9.42
CA LEU A 389 -0.63 22.28 10.34
C LEU A 389 0.21 22.31 11.63
N ALA A 390 1.52 22.50 11.52
CA ALA A 390 2.40 22.62 12.68
C ALA A 390 2.03 23.83 13.56
N ASP A 391 1.70 24.97 12.96
CA ASP A 391 1.23 26.15 13.70
C ASP A 391 -0.09 25.88 14.41
N VAL A 392 -1.06 25.25 13.76
CA VAL A 392 -2.34 24.85 14.40
C VAL A 392 -2.10 23.96 15.60
N ILE A 393 -1.27 22.92 15.45
CA ILE A 393 -0.95 21.98 16.54
C ILE A 393 -0.25 22.73 17.69
N THR A 394 0.71 23.57 17.39
CA THR A 394 1.43 24.38 18.38
C THR A 394 0.49 25.33 19.13
N ARG A 395 -0.47 25.95 18.46
CA ARG A 395 -1.50 26.81 19.11
C ARG A 395 -2.39 26.02 20.04
N ILE A 396 -2.74 24.78 19.69
CA ILE A 396 -3.53 23.88 20.55
C ILE A 396 -2.72 23.52 21.80
N GLU A 397 -1.47 23.09 21.63
CA GLU A 397 -0.60 22.66 22.74
C GLU A 397 -0.26 23.80 23.72
N ASN A 398 -0.11 25.01 23.18
CA ASN A 398 0.11 26.20 23.99
C ASN A 398 -1.18 26.79 24.60
N GLY A 399 -2.34 26.13 24.42
CA GLY A 399 -3.61 26.59 24.96
C GLY A 399 -4.14 27.89 24.35
N LYS A 400 -3.64 28.30 23.17
CA LYS A 400 -4.14 29.47 22.47
C LYS A 400 -5.48 29.23 21.80
N ILE A 401 -5.72 28.01 21.33
CA ILE A 401 -6.99 27.54 20.76
C ILE A 401 -7.30 26.15 21.29
N SER A 402 -8.57 25.78 21.31
CA SER A 402 -8.99 24.41 21.63
C SER A 402 -8.96 23.51 20.41
N ASN A 403 -8.83 22.20 20.61
CA ASN A 403 -8.94 21.22 19.54
C ASN A 403 -10.32 21.28 18.82
N ALA A 404 -11.38 21.61 19.56
CA ALA A 404 -12.72 21.77 18.98
C ALA A 404 -12.79 22.96 18.01
N GLN A 405 -12.21 24.12 18.37
CA GLN A 405 -12.11 25.27 17.47
C GLN A 405 -11.30 24.94 16.22
N ALA A 406 -10.17 24.26 16.38
CA ALA A 406 -9.35 23.86 15.25
C ALA A 406 -10.09 22.93 14.28
N LYS A 407 -10.86 21.95 14.79
CA LYS A 407 -11.69 21.06 13.98
C LYS A 407 -12.84 21.79 13.29
N GLU A 408 -13.46 22.78 13.94
CA GLU A 408 -14.50 23.62 13.34
C GLU A 408 -13.97 24.40 12.13
N LYS A 409 -12.68 24.80 12.17
CA LYS A 409 -11.99 25.54 11.11
C LYS A 409 -11.25 24.66 10.10
N LEU A 410 -11.29 23.35 10.25
CA LEU A 410 -10.51 22.41 9.40
C LEU A 410 -10.77 22.64 7.91
N THR A 411 -12.02 22.82 7.50
CA THR A 411 -12.37 23.01 6.08
C THR A 411 -11.76 24.30 5.53
N ASP A 412 -11.78 25.39 6.30
CA ASP A 412 -11.19 26.67 5.90
C ASP A 412 -9.67 26.52 5.73
N LEU A 413 -9.01 25.86 6.69
CA LEU A 413 -7.58 25.58 6.67
C LEU A 413 -7.20 24.70 5.46
N LEU A 414 -7.97 23.65 5.18
CA LEU A 414 -7.73 22.76 4.03
C LEU A 414 -7.90 23.48 2.68
N ASN A 415 -8.72 24.53 2.63
CA ASN A 415 -8.91 25.38 1.47
C ASN A 415 -7.87 26.52 1.37
N GLY A 416 -6.94 26.62 2.35
CA GLY A 416 -5.79 27.53 2.31
C GLY A 416 -5.94 28.81 3.10
N VAL A 417 -6.96 28.93 3.96
CA VAL A 417 -7.03 30.01 4.96
C VAL A 417 -5.88 29.80 5.96
N SER A 418 -5.12 30.84 6.24
CA SER A 418 -4.00 30.75 7.18
C SER A 418 -4.49 30.53 8.62
N PRO A 419 -3.71 29.87 9.50
CA PRO A 419 -4.08 29.75 10.92
C PRO A 419 -4.27 31.10 11.61
N GLU A 420 -3.47 32.10 11.24
CA GLU A 420 -3.59 33.45 11.78
C GLU A 420 -4.95 34.07 11.44
N GLU A 421 -5.40 33.94 10.21
CA GLU A 421 -6.71 34.44 9.76
C GLU A 421 -7.85 33.60 10.32
N ALA A 422 -7.73 32.27 10.31
CA ALA A 422 -8.79 31.36 10.77
C ALA A 422 -9.12 31.54 12.27
N PHE A 423 -8.12 31.90 13.09
CA PHE A 423 -8.26 32.03 14.54
C PHE A 423 -8.14 33.47 15.03
N ALA A 424 -8.19 34.48 14.14
CA ALA A 424 -8.14 35.89 14.53
C ALA A 424 -9.26 36.21 15.53
N GLY A 425 -8.89 36.73 16.71
CA GLY A 425 -9.83 37.09 17.78
C GLY A 425 -10.51 35.90 18.47
N GLN A 426 -10.10 34.65 18.20
CA GLN A 426 -10.66 33.44 18.80
C GLN A 426 -9.74 32.82 19.86
N GLU A 427 -8.73 33.51 20.34
CA GLU A 427 -7.81 33.04 21.37
C GLU A 427 -8.58 32.67 22.64
N LEU A 428 -8.14 31.57 23.28
CA LEU A 428 -8.74 31.12 24.52
C LEU A 428 -8.48 32.11 25.64
N ILE A 429 -9.49 32.35 26.46
CA ILE A 429 -9.40 33.15 27.69
C ILE A 429 -8.88 32.21 28.78
N SER A 430 -7.59 32.30 29.07
CA SER A 430 -6.89 31.56 30.13
C SER A 430 -6.58 32.42 31.37
N ASP A 431 -7.05 33.66 31.39
CA ASP A 431 -6.85 34.57 32.50
C ASP A 431 -7.97 34.39 33.54
N ARG A 432 -7.57 33.99 34.75
CA ARG A 432 -8.45 33.81 35.88
C ARG A 432 -9.23 35.08 36.20
N THR A 433 -8.61 36.23 36.09
CA THR A 433 -9.23 37.54 36.41
C THR A 433 -10.35 37.91 35.45
N ILE A 434 -10.37 37.34 34.24
CA ILE A 434 -11.45 37.51 33.27
C ILE A 434 -12.55 36.47 33.44
N LEU A 435 -12.20 35.21 33.77
CA LEU A 435 -13.17 34.12 33.87
C LEU A 435 -13.93 34.14 35.20
N GLU A 436 -13.30 34.49 36.31
CA GLU A 436 -14.00 34.51 37.62
C GLU A 436 -15.24 35.38 37.65
N PRO A 437 -15.20 36.66 37.21
CA PRO A 437 -16.42 37.48 37.20
C PRO A 437 -17.56 36.88 36.35
N ILE A 438 -17.22 36.24 35.24
CA ILE A 438 -18.18 35.58 34.35
C ILE A 438 -18.83 34.39 35.07
N ILE A 439 -18.02 33.59 35.76
CA ILE A 439 -18.47 32.43 36.53
C ILE A 439 -19.33 32.87 37.70
N ASP A 440 -18.91 33.88 38.45
CA ASP A 440 -19.67 34.45 39.58
C ASP A 440 -21.05 34.93 39.14
N GLU A 441 -21.16 35.64 38.01
CA GLU A 441 -22.43 36.08 37.44
C GLU A 441 -23.35 34.90 37.06
N ILE A 442 -22.78 33.84 36.44
CA ILE A 442 -23.53 32.65 36.07
C ILE A 442 -24.01 31.88 37.30
N ILE A 443 -23.19 31.76 38.35
CA ILE A 443 -23.54 31.13 39.61
C ILE A 443 -24.68 31.92 40.31
N ALA A 444 -24.56 33.23 40.38
CA ALA A 444 -25.57 34.08 40.95
C ALA A 444 -26.92 34.00 40.23
N ALA A 445 -26.91 33.94 38.89
CA ALA A 445 -28.11 33.80 38.06
C ALA A 445 -28.80 32.43 38.17
N ASN A 446 -28.13 31.40 38.73
CA ASN A 446 -28.60 30.01 38.75
C ASN A 446 -28.63 29.42 40.19
N ALA A 447 -29.03 30.18 41.18
CA ALA A 447 -29.01 29.80 42.60
C ALA A 447 -29.66 28.44 42.91
N GLN A 448 -30.78 28.09 42.23
CA GLN A 448 -31.44 26.79 42.42
C GLN A 448 -30.59 25.60 41.97
N GLN A 449 -29.84 25.76 40.91
CA GLN A 449 -28.91 24.73 40.40
C GLN A 449 -27.70 24.58 41.30
N VAL A 450 -27.19 25.69 41.86
CA VAL A 450 -26.11 25.69 42.86
C VAL A 450 -26.55 24.91 44.11
N GLU A 451 -27.76 25.15 44.62
CA GLU A 451 -28.29 24.43 45.76
C GLU A 451 -28.41 22.93 45.52
N LYS A 452 -28.87 22.55 44.32
CA LYS A 452 -28.93 21.11 43.87
C LYS A 452 -27.55 20.49 43.80
N TYR A 453 -26.55 21.21 43.27
CA TYR A 453 -25.16 20.75 43.22
C TYR A 453 -24.60 20.49 44.61
N ARG A 454 -24.78 21.44 45.54
CA ARG A 454 -24.33 21.34 46.95
C ARG A 454 -25.06 20.24 47.74
N LYS A 455 -26.29 19.84 47.30
CA LYS A 455 -27.03 18.68 47.84
C LYS A 455 -26.60 17.34 47.26
N GLY A 456 -25.49 17.31 46.43
CA GLY A 456 -24.87 16.08 45.94
C GLY A 456 -25.10 15.78 44.44
N ASN A 457 -25.83 16.64 43.70
CA ASN A 457 -25.96 16.44 42.23
C ASN A 457 -24.78 17.05 41.47
N THR A 458 -23.64 16.38 41.55
CA THR A 458 -22.36 16.82 40.93
C THR A 458 -22.41 16.90 39.41
N ASN A 459 -23.36 16.25 38.73
CA ASN A 459 -23.52 16.32 37.27
C ASN A 459 -23.87 17.74 36.79
N LEU A 460 -24.39 18.60 37.66
CA LEU A 460 -24.68 20.00 37.34
C LEU A 460 -23.43 20.86 37.10
N LYS A 461 -22.22 20.40 37.45
CA LYS A 461 -20.96 21.07 37.06
C LYS A 461 -20.90 21.30 35.55
N GLY A 462 -21.26 20.28 34.75
CA GLY A 462 -21.27 20.38 33.28
C GLY A 462 -22.23 21.45 32.75
N PHE A 463 -23.35 21.69 33.44
CA PHE A 463 -24.27 22.78 33.10
C PHE A 463 -23.60 24.15 33.25
N PHE A 464 -22.92 24.42 34.36
CA PHE A 464 -22.25 25.71 34.63
C PHE A 464 -21.09 25.93 33.62
N VAL A 465 -20.28 24.90 33.38
CA VAL A 465 -19.23 24.96 32.37
C VAL A 465 -19.83 25.29 30.99
N GLY A 466 -20.92 24.66 30.61
CA GLY A 466 -21.63 24.94 29.36
C GLY A 466 -22.13 26.38 29.24
N GLN A 467 -22.63 26.98 30.35
CA GLN A 467 -23.04 28.39 30.39
C GLN A 467 -21.83 29.34 30.22
N VAL A 468 -20.71 29.04 30.86
CA VAL A 468 -19.46 29.83 30.70
C VAL A 468 -18.99 29.78 29.25
N LEU A 469 -18.93 28.60 28.65
CA LEU A 469 -18.57 28.43 27.25
C LEU A 469 -19.51 29.19 26.31
N LYS A 470 -20.81 29.17 26.56
CA LYS A 470 -21.79 29.95 25.78
C LYS A 470 -21.57 31.45 25.91
N LYS A 471 -21.30 31.96 27.11
CA LYS A 471 -21.13 33.40 27.38
C LYS A 471 -19.79 33.94 26.85
N THR A 472 -18.81 33.07 26.70
CA THR A 472 -17.45 33.37 26.17
C THR A 472 -17.26 33.01 24.70
N ASP A 473 -18.36 32.70 23.97
CA ASP A 473 -18.28 32.22 22.57
C ASP A 473 -17.30 31.04 22.39
N LYS A 474 -17.36 30.07 23.33
CA LYS A 474 -16.46 28.90 23.41
C LYS A 474 -14.96 29.23 23.63
N ARG A 475 -14.64 30.47 24.01
CA ARG A 475 -13.25 30.90 24.24
C ARG A 475 -12.73 30.68 25.65
N ALA A 476 -13.54 30.30 26.63
CA ALA A 476 -13.04 29.95 27.94
C ALA A 476 -12.17 28.69 27.89
N GLU A 477 -10.93 28.74 28.43
CA GLU A 477 -10.02 27.59 28.48
C GLU A 477 -10.67 26.46 29.31
N PRO A 478 -10.88 25.25 28.73
CA PRO A 478 -11.72 24.24 29.35
C PRO A 478 -11.24 23.73 30.71
N LYS A 479 -9.91 23.56 30.87
CA LYS A 479 -9.33 23.02 32.11
C LYS A 479 -9.46 24.04 33.26
N LEU A 480 -9.08 25.28 33.01
CA LEU A 480 -9.21 26.36 33.98
C LEU A 480 -10.67 26.65 34.32
N THR A 481 -11.55 26.66 33.31
CA THR A 481 -13.00 26.85 33.52
C THR A 481 -13.59 25.76 34.40
N ASN A 482 -13.25 24.48 34.15
CA ASN A 482 -13.69 23.37 35.00
C ASN A 482 -13.21 23.51 36.43
N GLN A 483 -11.96 23.93 36.62
CA GLN A 483 -11.37 24.15 37.95
C GLN A 483 -12.06 25.30 38.68
N LEU A 484 -12.19 26.45 38.01
CA LEU A 484 -12.83 27.64 38.62
C LEU A 484 -14.28 27.42 38.96
N VAL A 485 -15.05 26.80 38.08
CA VAL A 485 -16.46 26.44 38.31
C VAL A 485 -16.57 25.54 39.55
N GLU A 486 -15.71 24.54 39.69
CA GLU A 486 -15.70 23.63 40.85
C GLU A 486 -15.32 24.37 42.15
N GLU A 487 -14.27 25.21 42.13
CA GLU A 487 -13.87 26.04 43.24
C GLU A 487 -15.05 26.90 43.72
N LYS A 488 -15.67 27.65 42.82
CA LYS A 488 -16.77 28.57 43.11
C LYS A 488 -18.07 27.88 43.58
N LEU A 489 -18.39 26.71 43.01
CA LEU A 489 -19.57 25.95 43.47
C LEU A 489 -19.40 25.39 44.90
N ASN A 490 -18.15 25.12 45.32
CA ASN A 490 -17.81 24.62 46.65
C ASN A 490 -17.52 25.71 47.67
N GLU A 491 -17.41 26.99 47.32
CA GLU A 491 -17.24 28.10 48.25
C GLU A 491 -18.48 28.19 49.19
N PRO A 492 -18.28 28.30 50.52
CA PRO A 492 -19.39 28.55 51.46
C PRO A 492 -19.99 29.92 51.19
N THR A 493 -21.28 29.99 51.25
CA THR A 493 -22.09 31.22 51.07
C THR A 493 -21.83 32.18 52.23
#